data_6599113e94a30547ae8f99d9fb4b0d85
#
_entry.id   6599113e94a30547ae8f99d9fb4b0d85
#
_cell.length_a   1.000
_cell.length_b   1.000
_cell.length_c   1.000
_cell.angle_alpha   90.00
_cell.angle_beta   90.00
_cell.angle_gamma   90.00
#
_symmetry.space_group_name_H-M   'P 1'
#
loop_
_entity.id
_entity.type
_entity.pdbx_description
1 polymer ?
#
loop_
_entity_poly.entity_id
_entity_poly.type
_entity_poly.pdbx_seq_one_letter_code
_entity_poly.pdbx_strand_id
1 'polypeptide(L)'
;LVFVFTIANQLKGLGSQQVVLGLQAGLLLVSAISWLLAQRPKIIPESKVDINLGAFCKERKNWFLLILAICVAGVLLLSVVLNYIVPPNNNDALSYHVARIVRWKQQGSYLPWETPFVWQLSFPLNAQLVYLWTLLFTNSDHFIAYIPMLAGLVTSLIIYLLAQELGFSRRNAVFSALIWLTLPVVQLHLTSVR
;
A
#
# COMPACT_ATOMS: atom_id res chain seq x y z
N LEU A 1 3.81 -11.08 -3.93
CA LEU A 1 2.44 -11.39 -3.53
C LEU A 1 1.63 -12.03 -4.67
N VAL A 2 1.59 -11.42 -5.87
CA VAL A 2 0.87 -11.97 -7.05
C VAL A 2 1.25 -13.42 -7.32
N PHE A 3 2.54 -13.74 -7.37
CA PHE A 3 3.03 -15.11 -7.59
C PHE A 3 2.52 -16.10 -6.53
N VAL A 4 2.56 -15.72 -5.25
CA VAL A 4 2.03 -16.54 -4.15
C VAL A 4 0.56 -16.84 -4.34
N PHE A 5 -0.24 -15.82 -4.66
CA PHE A 5 -1.66 -16.00 -4.87
C PHE A 5 -1.99 -16.79 -6.15
N THR A 6 -1.16 -16.70 -7.19
CA THR A 6 -1.32 -17.53 -8.39
C THR A 6 -1.16 -19.01 -8.04
N ILE A 7 -0.11 -19.37 -7.28
CA ILE A 7 0.09 -20.75 -6.83
C ILE A 7 -1.02 -21.18 -5.87
N ALA A 8 -1.40 -20.35 -4.89
CA ALA A 8 -2.48 -20.64 -3.97
C ALA A 8 -3.81 -20.89 -4.69
N ASN A 9 -4.09 -20.14 -5.77
CA ASN A 9 -5.25 -20.35 -6.61
C ASN A 9 -5.23 -21.72 -7.32
N GLN A 10 -4.07 -22.14 -7.87
CA GLN A 10 -3.93 -23.46 -8.50
C GLN A 10 -4.19 -24.60 -7.50
N LEU A 11 -3.79 -24.40 -6.25
CA LEU A 11 -4.01 -25.36 -5.16
C LEU A 11 -5.42 -25.26 -4.55
N LYS A 12 -6.31 -24.40 -5.06
CA LYS A 12 -7.62 -24.07 -4.46
C LYS A 12 -7.53 -23.65 -3.00
N GLY A 13 -6.38 -23.13 -2.59
CA GLY A 13 -6.07 -22.73 -1.22
C GLY A 13 -6.08 -21.22 -0.99
N LEU A 14 -6.65 -20.43 -1.92
CA LEU A 14 -6.64 -18.98 -1.88
C LEU A 14 -7.30 -18.40 -0.61
N GLY A 15 -8.28 -19.10 -0.05
CA GLY A 15 -8.95 -18.71 1.19
C GLY A 15 -8.25 -19.17 2.48
N SER A 16 -7.17 -19.93 2.38
CA SER A 16 -6.46 -20.50 3.52
C SER A 16 -5.24 -19.67 3.91
N GLN A 17 -5.25 -19.13 5.15
CA GLN A 17 -4.07 -18.46 5.72
C GLN A 17 -2.82 -19.34 5.70
N GLN A 18 -2.96 -20.62 6.04
CA GLN A 18 -1.84 -21.55 6.15
C GLN A 18 -1.17 -21.80 4.80
N VAL A 19 -1.96 -21.95 3.73
CA VAL A 19 -1.45 -22.12 2.37
C VAL A 19 -0.70 -20.87 1.92
N VAL A 20 -1.28 -19.68 2.13
CA VAL A 20 -0.65 -18.40 1.74
C VAL A 20 0.63 -18.16 2.54
N LEU A 21 0.62 -18.40 3.87
CA LEU A 21 1.82 -18.27 4.72
C LEU A 21 2.91 -19.25 4.32
N GLY A 22 2.56 -20.51 4.08
CA GLY A 22 3.53 -21.54 3.66
C GLY A 22 4.20 -21.17 2.34
N LEU A 23 3.45 -20.71 1.36
CA LEU A 23 3.99 -20.24 0.08
C LEU A 23 4.87 -18.99 0.24
N GLN A 24 4.48 -18.03 1.09
CA GLN A 24 5.29 -16.85 1.38
C GLN A 24 6.59 -17.21 2.08
N ALA A 25 6.54 -18.08 3.09
CA ALA A 25 7.71 -18.56 3.79
C ALA A 25 8.67 -19.32 2.85
N GLY A 26 8.14 -20.19 1.99
CA GLY A 26 8.92 -20.89 0.97
C GLY A 26 9.61 -19.92 0.01
N LEU A 27 8.91 -18.90 -0.48
CA LEU A 27 9.48 -17.88 -1.37
C LEU A 27 10.56 -17.07 -0.67
N LEU A 28 10.37 -16.70 0.60
CA LEU A 28 11.37 -15.98 1.39
C LEU A 28 12.62 -16.85 1.62
N LEU A 29 12.45 -18.15 1.91
CA LEU A 29 13.56 -19.09 2.06
C LEU A 29 14.36 -19.20 0.76
N VAL A 30 13.70 -19.40 -0.38
CA VAL A 30 14.37 -19.46 -1.69
C VAL A 30 15.11 -18.15 -1.98
N SER A 31 14.47 -16.99 -1.69
CA SER A 31 15.12 -15.69 -1.87
C SER A 31 16.34 -15.50 -0.96
N ALA A 32 16.25 -15.94 0.29
CA ALA A 32 17.36 -15.87 1.25
C ALA A 32 18.51 -16.77 0.84
N ILE A 33 18.23 -18.00 0.41
CA ILE A 33 19.24 -18.94 -0.09
C ILE A 33 19.90 -18.36 -1.35
N SER A 34 19.12 -17.87 -2.30
CA SER A 34 19.64 -17.24 -3.52
C SER A 34 20.56 -16.06 -3.21
N TRP A 35 20.17 -15.21 -2.24
CA TRP A 35 20.97 -14.06 -1.82
C TRP A 35 22.28 -14.50 -1.14
N LEU A 36 22.23 -15.55 -0.32
CA LEU A 36 23.43 -16.12 0.30
C LEU A 36 24.39 -16.70 -0.75
N LEU A 37 23.87 -17.44 -1.73
CA LEU A 37 24.65 -18.02 -2.82
C LEU A 37 25.24 -16.96 -3.75
N ALA A 38 24.54 -15.84 -3.95
CA ALA A 38 25.03 -14.69 -4.72
C ALA A 38 26.03 -13.81 -3.96
N GLN A 39 26.70 -14.34 -2.92
CA GLN A 39 27.72 -13.64 -2.13
C GLN A 39 27.22 -12.38 -1.42
N ARG A 40 25.94 -12.34 -1.03
CA ARG A 40 25.31 -11.24 -0.27
C ARG A 40 25.49 -9.87 -0.92
N PRO A 41 25.04 -9.68 -2.16
CA PRO A 41 25.13 -8.36 -2.78
C PRO A 41 24.43 -7.31 -1.90
N LYS A 42 24.98 -6.09 -1.86
CA LYS A 42 24.34 -4.97 -1.14
C LYS A 42 22.98 -4.69 -1.75
N ILE A 43 21.92 -4.98 -1.00
CA ILE A 43 20.51 -4.80 -1.44
C ILE A 43 20.13 -3.32 -1.44
N ILE A 44 20.72 -2.55 -0.54
CA ILE A 44 20.44 -1.11 -0.41
C ILE A 44 21.69 -0.35 -0.88
N PRO A 45 21.59 0.47 -1.94
CA PRO A 45 22.67 1.37 -2.29
C PRO A 45 22.94 2.29 -1.10
N GLU A 46 24.22 2.61 -0.85
CA GLU A 46 24.61 3.59 0.16
C GLU A 46 24.15 4.99 -0.28
N SER A 47 22.86 5.25 -0.25
CA SER A 47 22.39 6.62 -0.39
C SER A 47 22.69 7.34 0.93
N LYS A 48 23.58 8.32 0.89
CA LYS A 48 23.79 9.24 2.01
C LYS A 48 22.59 10.18 2.11
N VAL A 49 21.43 9.63 2.44
CA VAL A 49 20.25 10.44 2.79
C VAL A 49 20.50 10.93 4.20
N ASP A 50 21.17 12.08 4.30
CA ASP A 50 21.37 12.75 5.59
C ASP A 50 20.06 13.38 6.04
N ILE A 51 19.30 12.63 6.86
CA ILE A 51 18.02 13.06 7.41
C ILE A 51 18.26 13.85 8.70
N ASN A 52 18.94 14.97 8.62
CA ASN A 52 19.02 15.88 9.76
C ASN A 52 17.76 16.75 9.85
N LEU A 53 16.69 16.16 10.38
CA LEU A 53 15.39 16.83 10.58
C LEU A 53 15.53 18.04 11.53
N GLY A 54 16.37 17.94 12.55
CA GLY A 54 16.56 19.02 13.53
C GLY A 54 17.13 20.29 12.91
N ALA A 55 18.12 20.17 12.04
CA ALA A 55 18.67 21.30 11.31
C ALA A 55 17.64 21.88 10.32
N PHE A 56 16.90 21.01 9.62
CA PHE A 56 15.87 21.43 8.68
C PHE A 56 14.76 22.26 9.35
N CYS A 57 14.30 21.85 10.54
CA CYS A 57 13.25 22.55 11.28
C CYS A 57 13.70 23.89 11.84
N LYS A 58 15.00 24.09 12.16
CA LYS A 58 15.53 25.34 12.70
C LYS A 58 15.67 26.46 11.67
N GLU A 59 15.68 26.14 10.38
CA GLU A 59 15.78 27.16 9.34
C GLU A 59 14.47 27.93 9.19
N ARG A 60 14.49 29.24 9.49
CA ARG A 60 13.33 30.13 9.38
C ARG A 60 12.62 30.08 8.02
N LYS A 61 13.33 29.83 6.94
CA LYS A 61 12.77 29.71 5.58
C LYS A 61 11.94 28.45 5.35
N ASN A 62 11.99 27.46 6.26
CA ASN A 62 11.27 26.19 6.16
C ASN A 62 9.94 26.18 6.95
N TRP A 63 9.62 27.25 7.67
CA TRP A 63 8.42 27.31 8.52
C TRP A 63 7.11 27.03 7.75
N PHE A 64 7.02 27.48 6.50
CA PHE A 64 5.87 27.20 5.64
C PHE A 64 5.71 25.68 5.38
N LEU A 65 6.84 25.00 5.10
CA LEU A 65 6.83 23.54 4.90
C LEU A 65 6.46 22.80 6.18
N LEU A 66 6.84 23.30 7.33
CA LEU A 66 6.46 22.72 8.62
C LEU A 66 4.96 22.85 8.87
N ILE A 67 4.37 24.02 8.59
CA ILE A 67 2.92 24.20 8.68
C ILE A 67 2.21 23.24 7.71
N LEU A 68 2.66 23.19 6.45
CA LEU A 68 2.09 22.28 5.46
C LEU A 68 2.20 20.80 5.91
N ALA A 69 3.35 20.40 6.46
CA ALA A 69 3.53 19.05 7.00
C ALA A 69 2.60 18.76 8.19
N ILE A 70 2.40 19.72 9.09
CA ILE A 70 1.47 19.59 10.21
C ILE A 70 0.03 19.45 9.70
N CYS A 71 -0.38 20.25 8.72
CA CYS A 71 -1.71 20.14 8.11
C CYS A 71 -1.90 18.76 7.45
N VAL A 72 -0.93 18.30 6.65
CA VAL A 72 -0.98 16.98 6.02
C VAL A 72 -1.01 15.88 7.08
N ALA A 73 -0.18 15.96 8.11
CA ALA A 73 -0.17 14.99 9.21
C ALA A 73 -1.52 14.97 9.95
N GLY A 74 -2.15 16.12 10.18
CA GLY A 74 -3.48 16.22 10.79
C GLY A 74 -4.56 15.53 9.95
N VAL A 75 -4.55 15.76 8.62
CA VAL A 75 -5.49 15.09 7.71
C VAL A 75 -5.25 13.58 7.67
N LEU A 76 -3.99 13.15 7.60
CA LEU A 76 -3.66 11.73 7.62
C LEU A 76 -4.07 11.06 8.94
N LEU A 77 -3.84 11.72 10.07
CA LEU A 77 -4.26 11.20 11.38
C LEU A 77 -5.79 11.07 11.46
N LEU A 78 -6.51 12.09 11.00
CA LEU A 78 -7.98 12.04 10.91
C LEU A 78 -8.42 10.87 10.01
N SER A 79 -7.76 10.67 8.87
CA SER A 79 -8.03 9.55 7.95
C SER A 79 -7.79 8.19 8.61
N VAL A 80 -6.71 8.05 9.40
CA VAL A 80 -6.45 6.84 10.19
C VAL A 80 -7.58 6.56 11.16
N VAL A 81 -8.03 7.57 11.91
CA VAL A 81 -9.11 7.43 12.89
C VAL A 81 -10.43 7.08 12.19
N LEU A 82 -10.76 7.78 11.10
CA LEU A 82 -11.98 7.51 10.33
C LEU A 82 -11.99 6.10 9.74
N ASN A 83 -10.89 5.66 9.13
CA ASN A 83 -10.77 4.30 8.60
C ASN A 83 -10.86 3.22 9.67
N TYR A 84 -10.47 3.53 10.91
CA TYR A 84 -10.63 2.60 12.03
C TYR A 84 -12.07 2.51 12.54
N ILE A 85 -12.77 3.64 12.59
CA ILE A 85 -14.14 3.70 13.13
C ILE A 85 -15.18 3.28 12.08
N VAL A 86 -14.95 3.66 10.82
CA VAL A 86 -15.91 3.45 9.73
C VAL A 86 -15.36 2.41 8.76
N PRO A 87 -16.02 1.24 8.64
CA PRO A 87 -15.61 0.25 7.64
C PRO A 87 -15.77 0.80 6.22
N PRO A 88 -15.14 0.18 5.20
CA PRO A 88 -15.32 0.57 3.81
C PRO A 88 -16.80 0.62 3.44
N ASN A 89 -17.32 1.80 3.09
CA ASN A 89 -18.75 2.05 2.89
C ASN A 89 -19.08 2.76 1.59
N ASN A 90 -18.09 3.01 0.73
CA ASN A 90 -18.35 3.62 -0.58
C ASN A 90 -18.86 2.57 -1.58
N ASN A 91 -19.49 3.07 -2.66
CA ASN A 91 -20.09 2.20 -3.67
C ASN A 91 -19.08 1.22 -4.30
N ASP A 92 -17.86 1.68 -4.60
CA ASP A 92 -16.82 0.85 -5.23
C ASP A 92 -16.35 -0.26 -4.28
N ALA A 93 -16.12 0.08 -3.00
CA ALA A 93 -15.75 -0.90 -1.99
C ALA A 93 -16.79 -2.03 -1.88
N LEU A 94 -18.06 -1.67 -1.79
CA LEU A 94 -19.15 -2.63 -1.55
C LEU A 94 -19.56 -3.39 -2.81
N SER A 95 -19.53 -2.73 -3.99
CA SER A 95 -20.01 -3.34 -5.24
C SER A 95 -19.05 -4.37 -5.79
N TYR A 96 -17.73 -4.13 -5.73
CA TYR A 96 -16.78 -5.05 -6.35
C TYR A 96 -15.48 -5.30 -5.57
N HIS A 97 -14.89 -4.35 -4.83
CA HIS A 97 -13.62 -4.62 -4.16
C HIS A 97 -13.78 -5.63 -3.01
N VAL A 98 -14.61 -5.31 -2.02
CA VAL A 98 -14.82 -6.17 -0.84
C VAL A 98 -15.63 -7.40 -1.23
N ALA A 99 -16.68 -7.25 -2.03
CA ALA A 99 -17.50 -8.37 -2.49
C ALA A 99 -16.65 -9.43 -3.21
N ARG A 100 -15.72 -9.01 -4.07
CA ARG A 100 -14.82 -9.88 -4.81
C ARG A 100 -13.87 -10.66 -3.90
N ILE A 101 -13.19 -10.02 -2.99
CA ILE A 101 -12.21 -10.68 -2.10
C ILE A 101 -12.89 -11.63 -1.12
N VAL A 102 -14.09 -11.30 -0.63
CA VAL A 102 -14.91 -12.21 0.21
C VAL A 102 -15.28 -13.44 -0.59
N ARG A 103 -15.74 -13.27 -1.84
CA ARG A 103 -16.07 -14.39 -2.72
C ARG A 103 -14.86 -15.29 -2.98
N TRP A 104 -13.70 -14.71 -3.29
CA TRP A 104 -12.46 -15.46 -3.49
C TRP A 104 -12.03 -16.25 -2.24
N LYS A 105 -12.16 -15.65 -1.06
CA LYS A 105 -11.91 -16.33 0.21
C LYS A 105 -12.83 -17.54 0.38
N GLN A 106 -14.13 -17.39 0.07
CA GLN A 106 -15.12 -18.45 0.21
C GLN A 106 -14.92 -19.60 -0.78
N GLN A 107 -14.64 -19.28 -2.04
CA GLN A 107 -14.46 -20.32 -3.07
C GLN A 107 -13.04 -20.88 -3.15
N GLY A 108 -12.07 -20.31 -2.42
CA GLY A 108 -10.67 -20.72 -2.43
C GLY A 108 -9.94 -20.44 -3.74
N SER A 109 -10.53 -19.67 -4.64
CA SER A 109 -9.96 -19.34 -5.96
C SER A 109 -10.45 -17.99 -6.46
N TYR A 110 -9.74 -17.38 -7.42
CA TYR A 110 -10.18 -16.17 -8.12
C TYR A 110 -10.78 -16.47 -9.50
N LEU A 111 -11.21 -17.71 -9.73
CA LEU A 111 -11.92 -18.07 -10.95
C LEU A 111 -13.21 -17.28 -11.09
N PRO A 112 -13.63 -16.96 -12.34
CA PRO A 112 -14.89 -16.29 -12.60
C PRO A 112 -16.08 -17.05 -12.00
N TRP A 113 -17.09 -16.31 -11.59
CA TRP A 113 -18.37 -16.86 -11.08
C TRP A 113 -19.53 -16.10 -11.71
N GLU A 114 -20.72 -16.64 -11.62
CA GLU A 114 -21.94 -15.96 -12.08
C GLU A 114 -22.23 -14.75 -11.21
N THR A 115 -22.26 -13.56 -11.82
CA THR A 115 -22.57 -12.29 -11.16
C THR A 115 -23.21 -11.33 -12.17
N PRO A 116 -24.22 -10.54 -11.74
CA PRO A 116 -24.78 -9.48 -12.56
C PRO A 116 -23.83 -8.28 -12.72
N PHE A 117 -22.76 -8.20 -11.91
CA PHE A 117 -21.82 -7.10 -11.90
C PHE A 117 -20.53 -7.44 -12.67
N VAL A 118 -20.46 -7.04 -13.93
CA VAL A 118 -19.32 -7.32 -14.82
C VAL A 118 -17.99 -6.84 -14.26
N TRP A 119 -17.96 -5.70 -13.56
CA TRP A 119 -16.75 -5.14 -12.93
C TRP A 119 -16.14 -6.03 -11.86
N GLN A 120 -16.92 -6.92 -11.23
CA GLN A 120 -16.37 -7.94 -10.33
C GLN A 120 -15.48 -8.96 -11.04
N LEU A 121 -15.53 -9.05 -12.36
CA LEU A 121 -14.76 -10.00 -13.17
C LEU A 121 -13.70 -9.30 -14.02
N SER A 122 -13.97 -8.08 -14.53
CA SER A 122 -13.17 -7.41 -15.55
C SER A 122 -12.07 -6.49 -15.00
N PHE A 123 -12.21 -5.96 -13.78
CA PHE A 123 -11.21 -5.06 -13.23
C PHE A 123 -9.90 -5.76 -12.83
N PRO A 124 -8.75 -5.06 -12.91
CA PRO A 124 -7.44 -5.60 -12.53
C PRO A 124 -7.42 -6.21 -11.14
N LEU A 125 -6.66 -7.31 -10.97
CA LEU A 125 -6.67 -8.12 -9.75
C LEU A 125 -5.68 -7.65 -8.68
N ASN A 126 -4.65 -6.87 -9.05
CA ASN A 126 -3.48 -6.65 -8.20
C ASN A 126 -3.80 -6.00 -6.85
N ALA A 127 -4.63 -4.95 -6.83
CA ALA A 127 -5.03 -4.29 -5.59
C ALA A 127 -5.86 -5.24 -4.72
N GLN A 128 -6.80 -5.97 -5.32
CA GLN A 128 -7.66 -6.91 -4.61
C GLN A 128 -6.88 -8.08 -3.99
N LEU A 129 -5.75 -8.50 -4.58
CA LEU A 129 -4.91 -9.52 -3.96
C LEU A 129 -4.26 -9.02 -2.66
N VAL A 130 -3.91 -7.72 -2.58
CA VAL A 130 -3.42 -7.11 -1.34
C VAL A 130 -4.56 -6.99 -0.33
N TYR A 131 -5.75 -6.60 -0.76
CA TYR A 131 -6.95 -6.54 0.09
C TYR A 131 -7.33 -7.94 0.61
N LEU A 132 -7.28 -8.97 -0.22
CA LEU A 132 -7.51 -10.34 0.19
C LEU A 132 -6.49 -10.80 1.23
N TRP A 133 -5.20 -10.47 1.03
CA TRP A 133 -4.16 -10.77 2.00
C TRP A 133 -4.49 -10.15 3.37
N THR A 134 -4.87 -8.86 3.39
CA THR A 134 -5.27 -8.18 4.62
C THR A 134 -6.47 -8.87 5.27
N LEU A 135 -7.52 -9.17 4.50
CA LEU A 135 -8.71 -9.85 4.98
C LEU A 135 -8.42 -11.25 5.54
N LEU A 136 -7.49 -12.00 4.93
CA LEU A 136 -7.11 -13.32 5.39
C LEU A 136 -6.44 -13.29 6.77
N PHE A 137 -5.56 -12.31 7.01
CA PHE A 137 -4.77 -12.25 8.25
C PHE A 137 -5.45 -11.50 9.38
N THR A 138 -6.31 -10.55 9.07
CA THR A 138 -7.04 -9.77 10.10
C THR A 138 -8.44 -10.30 10.38
N ASN A 139 -9.00 -11.10 9.48
CA ASN A 139 -10.43 -11.48 9.46
C ASN A 139 -11.39 -10.28 9.53
N SER A 140 -10.93 -9.10 9.13
CA SER A 140 -11.67 -7.85 9.18
C SER A 140 -11.43 -7.04 7.92
N ASP A 141 -12.44 -6.35 7.46
CA ASP A 141 -12.41 -5.42 6.33
C ASP A 141 -11.93 -4.01 6.74
N HIS A 142 -11.92 -3.67 8.03
CA HIS A 142 -11.46 -2.37 8.53
C HIS A 142 -10.04 -2.01 8.08
N PHE A 143 -9.14 -2.99 7.99
CA PHE A 143 -7.75 -2.76 7.65
C PHE A 143 -7.50 -2.58 6.15
N ILE A 144 -8.48 -2.90 5.30
CA ILE A 144 -8.35 -2.80 3.83
C ILE A 144 -8.11 -1.35 3.41
N ALA A 145 -8.78 -0.39 4.05
CA ALA A 145 -8.66 1.03 3.74
C ALA A 145 -7.26 1.63 4.01
N TYR A 146 -6.43 0.96 4.83
CA TYR A 146 -5.05 1.41 5.06
C TYR A 146 -4.10 1.08 3.92
N ILE A 147 -4.45 0.15 3.02
CA ILE A 147 -3.60 -0.23 1.89
C ILE A 147 -3.41 0.94 0.90
N PRO A 148 -4.46 1.60 0.38
CA PRO A 148 -4.28 2.77 -0.46
C PRO A 148 -3.59 3.93 0.28
N MET A 149 -3.81 4.10 1.58
CA MET A 149 -3.12 5.10 2.39
C MET A 149 -1.60 4.83 2.44
N LEU A 150 -1.18 3.60 2.71
CA LEU A 150 0.23 3.21 2.69
C LEU A 150 0.84 3.39 1.29
N ALA A 151 0.12 3.02 0.23
CA ALA A 151 0.58 3.21 -1.14
C ALA A 151 0.83 4.70 -1.46
N GLY A 152 -0.05 5.60 -1.04
CA GLY A 152 0.12 7.04 -1.22
C GLY A 152 1.29 7.62 -0.42
N LEU A 153 1.52 7.14 0.81
CA LEU A 153 2.68 7.54 1.61
C LEU A 153 3.99 7.06 0.97
N VAL A 154 4.04 5.83 0.47
CA VAL A 154 5.20 5.31 -0.27
C VAL A 154 5.43 6.12 -1.55
N THR A 155 4.37 6.46 -2.28
CA THR A 155 4.46 7.31 -3.47
C THR A 155 5.03 8.68 -3.14
N SER A 156 4.59 9.31 -2.03
CA SER A 156 5.14 10.57 -1.55
C SER A 156 6.63 10.48 -1.25
N LEU A 157 7.07 9.40 -0.61
CA LEU A 157 8.50 9.13 -0.36
C LEU A 157 9.28 8.96 -1.66
N ILE A 158 8.73 8.23 -2.64
CA ILE A 158 9.36 8.05 -3.96
C ILE A 158 9.50 9.40 -4.67
N ILE A 159 8.48 10.27 -4.61
CA ILE A 159 8.54 11.63 -5.18
C ILE A 159 9.66 12.44 -4.52
N TYR A 160 9.80 12.36 -3.20
CA TYR A 160 10.90 13.00 -2.48
C TYR A 160 12.27 12.52 -2.97
N LEU A 161 12.47 11.21 -3.04
CA LEU A 161 13.74 10.61 -3.47
C LEU A 161 14.05 10.95 -4.93
N LEU A 162 13.06 10.86 -5.81
CA LEU A 162 13.21 11.20 -7.23
C LEU A 162 13.57 12.67 -7.41
N ALA A 163 12.95 13.58 -6.66
CA ALA A 163 13.28 14.98 -6.73
C ALA A 163 14.74 15.23 -6.31
N GLN A 164 15.25 14.51 -5.31
CA GLN A 164 16.66 14.61 -4.91
C GLN A 164 17.61 14.08 -6.00
N GLU A 165 17.31 12.95 -6.62
CA GLU A 165 18.09 12.40 -7.73
C GLU A 165 18.12 13.32 -8.95
N LEU A 166 17.05 14.06 -9.19
CA LEU A 166 16.98 15.11 -10.22
C LEU A 166 17.74 16.40 -9.86
N GLY A 167 18.43 16.45 -8.70
CA GLY A 167 19.23 17.58 -8.27
C GLY A 167 18.45 18.71 -7.59
N PHE A 168 17.18 18.52 -7.26
CA PHE A 168 16.43 19.51 -6.48
C PHE A 168 16.97 19.62 -5.05
N SER A 169 16.95 20.84 -4.51
CA SER A 169 17.29 21.04 -3.10
C SER A 169 16.35 20.24 -2.19
N ARG A 170 16.84 19.83 -1.01
CA ARG A 170 16.06 19.11 -0.01
C ARG A 170 14.71 19.78 0.29
N ARG A 171 14.72 21.13 0.37
CA ARG A 171 13.50 21.90 0.59
C ARG A 171 12.46 21.69 -0.52
N ASN A 172 12.88 21.73 -1.77
CA ASN A 172 12.01 21.55 -2.92
C ASN A 172 11.53 20.11 -3.02
N ALA A 173 12.38 19.13 -2.70
CA ALA A 173 12.00 17.71 -2.66
C ALA A 173 10.93 17.45 -1.58
N VAL A 174 11.06 18.02 -0.37
CA VAL A 174 10.03 17.95 0.68
C VAL A 174 8.74 18.62 0.22
N PHE A 175 8.83 19.80 -0.41
CA PHE A 175 7.66 20.49 -0.94
C PHE A 175 6.91 19.65 -1.98
N SER A 176 7.64 19.03 -2.92
CA SER A 176 7.03 18.15 -3.95
C SER A 176 6.29 16.97 -3.34
N ALA A 177 6.88 16.32 -2.33
CA ALA A 177 6.26 15.21 -1.62
C ALA A 177 5.01 15.63 -0.84
N LEU A 178 5.06 16.77 -0.15
CA LEU A 178 3.92 17.28 0.61
C LEU A 178 2.79 17.75 -0.31
N ILE A 179 3.09 18.42 -1.42
CA ILE A 179 2.06 18.89 -2.35
C ILE A 179 1.31 17.71 -2.99
N TRP A 180 2.00 16.60 -3.26
CA TRP A 180 1.36 15.36 -3.71
C TRP A 180 0.29 14.91 -2.73
N LEU A 181 0.59 14.91 -1.43
CA LEU A 181 -0.35 14.51 -0.39
C LEU A 181 -1.50 15.50 -0.18
N THR A 182 -1.42 16.75 -0.68
CA THR A 182 -2.51 17.72 -0.61
C THR A 182 -3.47 17.66 -1.78
N LEU A 183 -3.16 16.93 -2.84
CA LEU A 183 -4.04 16.83 -4.00
C LEU A 183 -5.37 16.17 -3.61
N PRO A 184 -6.53 16.78 -3.91
CA PRO A 184 -7.84 16.25 -3.52
C PRO A 184 -8.08 14.82 -4.00
N VAL A 185 -7.68 14.50 -5.22
CA VAL A 185 -7.80 13.14 -5.76
C VAL A 185 -6.96 12.14 -4.98
N VAL A 186 -5.75 12.53 -4.55
CA VAL A 186 -4.88 11.67 -3.72
C VAL A 186 -5.54 11.45 -2.36
N GLN A 187 -6.02 12.51 -1.71
CA GLN A 187 -6.72 12.41 -0.43
C GLN A 187 -7.95 11.49 -0.50
N LEU A 188 -8.74 11.58 -1.56
CA LEU A 188 -9.87 10.69 -1.78
C LEU A 188 -9.45 9.21 -1.90
N HIS A 189 -8.31 8.94 -2.52
CA HIS A 189 -7.79 7.57 -2.62
C HIS A 189 -7.14 7.08 -1.32
N LEU A 190 -6.53 7.99 -0.54
CA LEU A 190 -5.91 7.64 0.76
C LEU A 190 -6.95 7.28 1.83
N THR A 191 -8.18 7.77 1.69
CA THR A 191 -9.24 7.64 2.71
C THR A 191 -10.32 6.63 2.32
N SER A 192 -10.19 5.98 1.17
CA SER A 192 -11.24 5.06 0.71
C SER A 192 -10.69 3.94 -0.18
N VAL A 193 -11.36 2.81 -0.15
CA VAL A 193 -11.12 1.68 -1.07
C VAL A 193 -11.80 2.00 -2.40
N ARG A 194 -11.01 2.31 -3.44
CA ARG A 194 -11.48 2.63 -4.79
C ARG A 194 -10.68 1.92 -5.85
#